data_f51e2a294685db6578b45b30dc030fef
#
_entry.id   f51e2a294685db6578b45b30dc030fef
#
_cell.length_a   1.000
_cell.length_b   1.000
_cell.length_c   1.000
_cell.angle_alpha   90.00
_cell.angle_beta   90.00
_cell.angle_gamma   90.00
#
_symmetry.space_group_name_H-M   'P 1'
#
loop_
_entity.id
_entity.type
_entity.pdbx_description
1 polymer ?
#
loop_
_entity_poly.entity_id
_entity_poly.type
_entity_poly.pdbx_seq_one_letter_code
_entity_poly.pdbx_strand_id
1 'polypeptide(L)'
;MNQFIIMMNEFLSTDIQAYYRYDYTTYRTEGNPDFINHLKNQFGNTNAPTLQNAVNDLKKVIEEDLTTIKKLHSNVNLTVCVIPRAKAEKYYSDNQRLFKKVISSVVDKANGFINGTNYIMRHTNTRTTHMNKNGRGGDGDMPYVGITKATCHISSEVQGKDILLIDDIYTKGVNIDEDAIQSLIDNGAKSVIFYAVAKTYKGGVKCNDLDLPF
;
A
#
# COMPACT_ATOMS: atom_id res chain seq x y z
N MET A 1 -15.22 3.89 -3.91
CA MET A 1 -13.98 3.17 -4.28
C MET A 1 -13.90 3.12 -5.80
N ASN A 2 -12.76 3.49 -6.36
CA ASN A 2 -12.50 3.49 -7.80
C ASN A 2 -11.70 2.25 -8.18
N GLN A 3 -11.84 1.81 -9.45
CA GLN A 3 -11.12 0.66 -10.00
C GLN A 3 -10.14 1.12 -11.08
N PHE A 4 -8.99 0.45 -11.20
CA PHE A 4 -8.01 0.65 -12.27
C PHE A 4 -7.20 -0.62 -12.51
N ILE A 5 -6.36 -0.62 -13.52
CA ILE A 5 -5.41 -1.70 -13.81
C ILE A 5 -3.99 -1.18 -13.61
N ILE A 6 -3.19 -1.92 -12.86
CA ILE A 6 -1.74 -1.76 -12.88
C ILE A 6 -1.23 -2.59 -14.04
N MET A 7 -0.77 -1.92 -15.08
CA MET A 7 -0.28 -2.56 -16.29
C MET A 7 1.07 -3.22 -16.04
N MET A 8 1.29 -4.38 -16.67
CA MET A 8 2.59 -5.03 -16.68
C MET A 8 3.69 -4.09 -17.19
N ASN A 9 4.88 -4.24 -16.62
CA ASN A 9 6.06 -3.47 -16.99
C ASN A 9 7.33 -4.25 -16.64
N GLU A 10 8.49 -3.61 -16.63
CA GLU A 10 9.77 -4.26 -16.30
C GLU A 10 9.83 -4.84 -14.85
N PHE A 11 8.94 -4.39 -13.94
CA PHE A 11 8.85 -4.86 -12.56
C PHE A 11 7.68 -5.80 -12.30
N LEU A 12 6.73 -5.91 -13.23
CA LEU A 12 5.50 -6.67 -13.05
C LEU A 12 5.16 -7.46 -14.32
N SER A 13 5.09 -8.78 -14.22
CA SER A 13 4.95 -9.71 -15.35
C SER A 13 3.52 -9.84 -15.88
N THR A 14 2.50 -9.29 -15.21
CA THR A 14 1.09 -9.42 -15.58
C THR A 14 0.29 -8.22 -15.12
N ASP A 15 -0.81 -7.92 -15.80
CA ASP A 15 -1.74 -6.88 -15.41
C ASP A 15 -2.46 -7.26 -14.11
N ILE A 16 -2.64 -6.28 -13.22
CA ILE A 16 -3.24 -6.50 -11.89
C ILE A 16 -4.46 -5.62 -11.70
N GLN A 17 -5.56 -6.24 -11.28
CA GLN A 17 -6.74 -5.51 -10.84
C GLN A 17 -6.45 -4.73 -9.57
N ALA A 18 -6.80 -3.46 -9.57
CA ALA A 18 -6.48 -2.54 -8.50
C ALA A 18 -7.65 -1.62 -8.15
N TYR A 19 -7.65 -1.16 -6.89
CA TYR A 19 -8.65 -0.27 -6.34
C TYR A 19 -8.02 0.88 -5.57
N TYR A 20 -8.71 2.02 -5.49
CA TYR A 20 -8.32 3.12 -4.61
C TYR A 20 -9.54 3.91 -4.13
N ARG A 21 -9.37 4.62 -3.01
CA ARG A 21 -10.46 5.43 -2.43
C ARG A 21 -10.41 6.88 -2.88
N TYR A 22 -9.26 7.53 -2.74
CA TYR A 22 -9.09 8.97 -2.92
C TYR A 22 -8.11 9.31 -4.03
N ASP A 23 -8.35 10.44 -4.70
CA ASP A 23 -7.30 11.09 -5.48
C ASP A 23 -6.31 11.78 -4.53
N TYR A 24 -5.01 11.53 -4.68
CA TYR A 24 -3.95 12.21 -3.94
C TYR A 24 -3.33 13.28 -4.81
N THR A 25 -3.45 14.53 -4.40
CA THR A 25 -2.90 15.69 -5.12
C THR A 25 -1.64 16.21 -4.43
N THR A 26 -1.81 17.10 -3.47
CA THR A 26 -0.73 17.70 -2.69
C THR A 26 -1.19 17.87 -1.25
N TYR A 27 -0.30 17.65 -0.31
CA TYR A 27 -0.57 17.86 1.11
C TYR A 27 -1.14 19.28 1.36
N ARG A 28 -2.21 19.37 2.14
CA ARG A 28 -2.99 20.58 2.45
C ARG A 28 -3.78 21.18 1.27
N THR A 29 -3.98 20.44 0.21
CA THR A 29 -4.95 20.81 -0.83
C THR A 29 -6.35 20.34 -0.39
N GLU A 30 -7.36 21.16 -0.65
CA GLU A 30 -8.75 20.80 -0.34
C GLU A 30 -9.13 19.46 -0.99
N GLY A 31 -9.76 18.59 -0.21
CA GLY A 31 -10.16 17.24 -0.65
C GLY A 31 -9.03 16.20 -0.66
N ASN A 32 -7.78 16.59 -0.39
CA ASN A 32 -6.68 15.62 -0.29
C ASN A 32 -6.81 14.80 1.01
N PRO A 33 -6.55 13.48 1.00
CA PRO A 33 -6.62 12.63 2.20
C PRO A 33 -5.39 12.84 3.11
N ASP A 34 -5.27 14.02 3.71
CA ASP A 34 -4.10 14.43 4.50
C ASP A 34 -3.84 13.55 5.73
N PHE A 35 -4.85 12.80 6.20
CA PHE A 35 -4.67 11.83 7.27
C PHE A 35 -3.59 10.78 6.96
N ILE A 36 -3.37 10.45 5.68
CA ILE A 36 -2.28 9.55 5.25
C ILE A 36 -0.92 10.14 5.62
N ASN A 37 -0.72 11.44 5.37
CA ASN A 37 0.54 12.14 5.71
C ASN A 37 0.75 12.22 7.22
N HIS A 38 -0.34 12.42 7.98
CA HIS A 38 -0.29 12.41 9.44
C HIS A 38 0.12 11.03 9.98
N LEU A 39 -0.40 9.95 9.40
CA LEU A 39 -0.02 8.57 9.77
C LEU A 39 1.41 8.21 9.36
N LYS A 40 1.89 8.71 8.21
CA LYS A 40 3.30 8.56 7.84
C LYS A 40 4.21 9.17 8.90
N ASN A 41 3.78 10.27 9.51
CA ASN A 41 4.49 10.98 10.57
C ASN A 41 6.01 11.02 10.32
N GLN A 42 6.37 11.43 9.09
CA GLN A 42 7.73 11.27 8.54
C GLN A 42 8.82 11.86 9.45
N PHE A 43 8.50 12.96 10.11
CA PHE A 43 9.42 13.69 10.99
C PHE A 43 9.19 13.42 12.48
N GLY A 44 8.23 12.55 12.83
CA GLY A 44 7.93 12.19 14.22
C GLY A 44 7.29 13.31 15.05
N ASN A 45 6.80 14.38 14.42
CA ASN A 45 6.31 15.60 15.07
C ASN A 45 4.79 15.82 14.98
N THR A 46 4.04 14.89 14.44
CA THR A 46 2.58 14.97 14.43
C THR A 46 2.05 14.80 15.86
N ASN A 47 1.24 15.75 16.34
CA ASN A 47 0.68 15.71 17.68
C ASN A 47 -0.33 14.57 17.87
N ALA A 48 -0.55 14.16 19.14
CA ALA A 48 -1.39 13.01 19.46
C ALA A 48 -2.86 13.16 19.03
N PRO A 49 -3.55 14.30 19.17
CA PRO A 49 -4.91 14.45 18.65
C PRO A 49 -5.01 14.28 17.14
N THR A 50 -4.09 14.88 16.39
CA THR A 50 -4.04 14.74 14.91
C THR A 50 -3.80 13.29 14.51
N LEU A 51 -2.89 12.57 15.18
CA LEU A 51 -2.66 11.15 14.94
C LEU A 51 -3.90 10.32 15.25
N GLN A 52 -4.61 10.60 16.36
CA GLN A 52 -5.82 9.87 16.72
C GLN A 52 -6.93 10.07 15.69
N ASN A 53 -7.12 11.29 15.19
CA ASN A 53 -8.08 11.58 14.13
C ASN A 53 -7.70 10.81 12.85
N ALA A 54 -6.43 10.83 12.45
CA ALA A 54 -5.96 10.10 11.29
C ALA A 54 -6.13 8.57 11.40
N VAL A 55 -5.96 8.02 12.60
CA VAL A 55 -6.26 6.60 12.90
C VAL A 55 -7.74 6.30 12.71
N ASN A 56 -8.62 7.16 13.21
CA ASN A 56 -10.07 6.99 13.08
C ASN A 56 -10.51 7.06 11.61
N ASP A 57 -9.96 8.03 10.85
CA ASP A 57 -10.25 8.18 9.41
C ASP A 57 -9.80 6.96 8.63
N LEU A 58 -8.56 6.49 8.82
CA LEU A 58 -8.07 5.28 8.16
C LEU A 58 -8.91 4.06 8.52
N LYS A 59 -9.23 3.88 9.81
CA LYS A 59 -10.04 2.75 10.27
C LYS A 59 -11.38 2.70 9.54
N LYS A 60 -12.11 3.82 9.50
CA LYS A 60 -13.38 3.93 8.80
C LYS A 60 -13.25 3.57 7.32
N VAL A 61 -12.25 4.12 6.64
CA VAL A 61 -12.00 3.87 5.21
C VAL A 61 -11.74 2.38 4.97
N ILE A 62 -10.86 1.75 5.75
CA ILE A 62 -10.52 0.34 5.56
C ILE A 62 -11.72 -0.57 5.86
N GLU A 63 -12.51 -0.30 6.91
CA GLU A 63 -13.73 -1.07 7.22
C GLU A 63 -14.75 -1.03 6.07
N GLU A 64 -15.00 0.15 5.50
CA GLU A 64 -15.92 0.35 4.36
C GLU A 64 -15.40 -0.35 3.09
N ASP A 65 -14.12 -0.15 2.77
CA ASP A 65 -13.54 -0.63 1.51
C ASP A 65 -13.30 -2.14 1.54
N LEU A 66 -12.87 -2.73 2.65
CA LEU A 66 -12.81 -4.20 2.79
C LEU A 66 -14.20 -4.82 2.61
N THR A 67 -15.25 -4.20 3.16
CA THR A 67 -16.63 -4.67 2.95
C THR A 67 -17.00 -4.68 1.46
N THR A 68 -16.60 -3.64 0.72
CA THR A 68 -16.85 -3.53 -0.72
C THR A 68 -16.02 -4.54 -1.52
N ILE A 69 -14.72 -4.67 -1.21
CA ILE A 69 -13.82 -5.65 -1.85
C ILE A 69 -14.33 -7.07 -1.61
N LYS A 70 -14.80 -7.40 -0.39
CA LYS A 70 -15.36 -8.72 -0.10
C LYS A 70 -16.60 -9.05 -0.93
N LYS A 71 -17.47 -8.06 -1.21
CA LYS A 71 -18.62 -8.25 -2.10
C LYS A 71 -18.18 -8.53 -3.54
N LEU A 72 -17.17 -7.82 -4.04
CA LEU A 72 -16.63 -8.01 -5.39
C LEU A 72 -15.89 -9.35 -5.55
N HIS A 73 -15.31 -9.87 -4.47
CA HIS A 73 -14.52 -11.10 -4.42
C HIS A 73 -15.11 -12.10 -3.41
N SER A 74 -16.44 -12.31 -3.47
CA SER A 74 -17.20 -13.10 -2.48
C SER A 74 -16.76 -14.55 -2.35
N ASN A 75 -16.24 -15.14 -3.43
CA ASN A 75 -15.92 -16.57 -3.53
C ASN A 75 -14.54 -16.95 -2.98
N VAL A 76 -13.73 -15.99 -2.55
CA VAL A 76 -12.37 -16.23 -2.05
C VAL A 76 -12.13 -15.59 -0.68
N ASN A 77 -11.32 -16.25 0.14
CA ASN A 77 -10.80 -15.64 1.36
C ASN A 77 -9.49 -14.93 1.03
N LEU A 78 -9.49 -13.61 1.15
CA LEU A 78 -8.35 -12.79 0.83
C LEU A 78 -7.39 -12.68 2.03
N THR A 79 -6.12 -12.95 1.80
CA THR A 79 -5.07 -12.68 2.79
C THR A 79 -4.58 -11.25 2.60
N VAL A 80 -4.74 -10.42 3.63
CA VAL A 80 -4.36 -8.99 3.57
C VAL A 80 -2.90 -8.84 3.91
N CYS A 81 -2.10 -8.37 2.96
CA CYS A 81 -0.71 -7.97 3.15
C CYS A 81 -0.59 -6.44 3.06
N VAL A 82 0.45 -5.88 3.68
CA VAL A 82 0.72 -4.43 3.65
C VAL A 82 2.14 -4.20 3.14
N ILE A 83 2.31 -3.26 2.22
CA ILE A 83 3.63 -2.87 1.74
C ILE A 83 4.43 -2.22 2.89
N PRO A 84 5.63 -2.72 3.20
CA PRO A 84 6.44 -2.15 4.26
C PRO A 84 7.06 -0.81 3.83
N ARG A 85 7.26 0.08 4.80
CA ARG A 85 7.96 1.34 4.59
C ARG A 85 9.42 1.11 4.18
N ALA A 86 10.10 2.19 3.73
CA ALA A 86 11.46 2.14 3.19
C ALA A 86 12.55 1.64 4.17
N LYS A 87 12.33 1.76 5.49
CA LYS A 87 13.27 1.27 6.51
C LYS A 87 12.68 0.06 7.25
N ALA A 88 13.54 -0.77 7.81
CA ALA A 88 13.13 -1.88 8.67
C ALA A 88 12.36 -1.35 9.90
N GLU A 89 11.37 -2.11 10.39
CA GLU A 89 10.41 -1.65 11.41
C GLU A 89 11.07 -1.13 12.69
N LYS A 90 12.22 -1.68 13.07
CA LYS A 90 12.98 -1.25 14.26
C LYS A 90 13.42 0.22 14.22
N TYR A 91 13.45 0.84 13.05
CA TYR A 91 13.83 2.24 12.89
C TYR A 91 12.64 3.21 12.97
N TYR A 92 11.42 2.68 13.15
CA TYR A 92 10.22 3.49 13.27
C TYR A 92 9.66 3.47 14.69
N SER A 93 9.23 4.63 15.17
CA SER A 93 8.47 4.74 16.40
C SER A 93 7.08 4.08 16.28
N ASP A 94 6.41 3.85 17.40
CA ASP A 94 5.06 3.32 17.42
C ASP A 94 4.08 4.17 16.61
N ASN A 95 4.22 5.50 16.68
CA ASN A 95 3.39 6.44 15.94
C ASN A 95 3.63 6.39 14.42
N GLN A 96 4.81 5.99 13.98
CA GLN A 96 5.13 5.83 12.56
C GLN A 96 4.70 4.47 11.99
N ARG A 97 4.26 3.53 12.84
CA ARG A 97 3.75 2.20 12.46
C ARG A 97 2.22 2.13 12.47
N LEU A 98 1.53 3.24 12.74
CA LEU A 98 0.07 3.27 12.92
C LEU A 98 -0.69 2.79 11.69
N PHE A 99 -0.25 3.12 10.47
CA PHE A 99 -0.90 2.66 9.24
C PHE A 99 -1.09 1.13 9.24
N LYS A 100 -0.01 0.39 9.38
CA LYS A 100 -0.04 -1.08 9.41
C LYS A 100 -0.81 -1.62 10.62
N LYS A 101 -0.64 -1.02 11.80
CA LYS A 101 -1.34 -1.43 13.02
C LYS A 101 -2.86 -1.29 12.89
N VAL A 102 -3.35 -0.22 12.28
CA VAL A 102 -4.79 0.00 12.04
C VAL A 102 -5.33 -1.04 11.08
N ILE A 103 -4.66 -1.27 9.94
CA ILE A 103 -5.08 -2.29 8.96
C ILE A 103 -5.14 -3.66 9.64
N SER A 104 -4.09 -4.08 10.37
CA SER A 104 -4.07 -5.34 11.10
C SER A 104 -5.26 -5.48 12.04
N SER A 105 -5.52 -4.45 12.85
CA SER A 105 -6.65 -4.45 13.80
C SER A 105 -8.03 -4.53 13.16
N VAL A 106 -8.19 -3.94 11.96
CA VAL A 106 -9.44 -4.02 11.20
C VAL A 106 -9.60 -5.41 10.58
N VAL A 107 -8.54 -5.94 9.97
CA VAL A 107 -8.55 -7.25 9.32
C VAL A 107 -8.84 -8.38 10.31
N ASP A 108 -8.29 -8.30 11.54
CA ASP A 108 -8.55 -9.30 12.61
C ASP A 108 -10.04 -9.42 12.96
N LYS A 109 -10.83 -8.40 12.65
CA LYS A 109 -12.29 -8.34 12.93
C LYS A 109 -13.14 -8.53 11.67
N ALA A 110 -12.53 -8.53 10.50
CA ALA A 110 -13.24 -8.55 9.22
C ALA A 110 -13.47 -10.01 8.76
N ASN A 111 -14.72 -10.40 8.61
CA ASN A 111 -15.06 -11.74 8.12
C ASN A 111 -14.62 -11.95 6.66
N GLY A 112 -14.01 -13.10 6.39
CA GLY A 112 -13.56 -13.50 5.05
C GLY A 112 -12.22 -12.91 4.64
N PHE A 113 -11.46 -12.40 5.61
CA PHE A 113 -10.08 -11.99 5.44
C PHE A 113 -9.16 -12.74 6.41
N ILE A 114 -7.93 -12.91 6.00
CA ILE A 114 -6.84 -13.49 6.80
C ILE A 114 -5.80 -12.40 7.02
N ASN A 115 -5.34 -12.24 8.26
CA ASN A 115 -4.34 -11.23 8.58
C ASN A 115 -2.93 -11.71 8.20
N GLY A 116 -2.43 -11.24 7.06
CA GLY A 116 -1.08 -11.42 6.54
C GLY A 116 -0.25 -10.11 6.56
N THR A 117 -0.63 -9.12 7.38
CA THR A 117 0.04 -7.80 7.41
C THR A 117 1.54 -7.87 7.74
N ASN A 118 1.99 -8.99 8.31
CA ASN A 118 3.40 -9.28 8.60
C ASN A 118 4.07 -10.22 7.60
N TYR A 119 3.41 -10.58 6.49
CA TYR A 119 4.00 -11.51 5.51
C TYR A 119 5.07 -10.87 4.65
N ILE A 120 5.09 -9.54 4.56
CA ILE A 120 6.19 -8.78 3.94
C ILE A 120 6.87 -7.97 5.02
N MET A 121 8.10 -8.34 5.38
CA MET A 121 8.86 -7.66 6.42
C MET A 121 10.20 -7.16 5.88
N ARG A 122 10.39 -5.83 5.92
CA ARG A 122 11.66 -5.23 5.50
C ARG A 122 12.76 -5.48 6.53
N HIS A 123 13.89 -5.99 6.09
CA HIS A 123 15.10 -6.17 6.91
C HIS A 123 16.25 -5.25 6.48
N THR A 124 16.29 -4.81 5.23
CA THR A 124 17.30 -3.88 4.70
C THR A 124 16.65 -2.54 4.32
N ASN A 125 17.25 -1.44 4.79
CA ASN A 125 16.77 -0.10 4.47
C ASN A 125 16.95 0.22 2.99
N THR A 126 15.94 0.84 2.39
CA THR A 126 16.00 1.41 1.05
C THR A 126 15.83 2.94 1.12
N ARG A 127 16.15 3.64 0.04
CA ARG A 127 15.91 5.07 -0.04
C ARG A 127 14.42 5.39 -0.01
N THR A 128 14.05 6.48 0.66
CA THR A 128 12.67 6.94 0.70
C THR A 128 12.29 7.60 -0.62
N THR A 129 11.28 7.10 -1.29
CA THR A 129 10.86 7.47 -2.64
C THR A 129 10.62 8.97 -2.82
N HIS A 130 9.91 9.60 -1.90
CA HIS A 130 9.54 11.03 -1.99
C HIS A 130 10.72 11.99 -1.90
N MET A 131 11.84 11.56 -1.37
CA MET A 131 13.01 12.40 -1.12
C MET A 131 14.14 12.18 -2.13
N ASN A 132 13.99 11.18 -3.02
CA ASN A 132 15.05 10.77 -3.94
C ASN A 132 15.33 11.83 -5.03
N LYS A 133 14.32 12.60 -5.46
CA LYS A 133 14.48 13.64 -6.48
C LYS A 133 15.43 14.80 -6.08
N ASN A 134 15.71 14.95 -4.80
CA ASN A 134 16.56 16.06 -4.28
C ASN A 134 17.81 15.55 -3.56
N GLY A 135 18.25 14.32 -3.78
CA GLY A 135 19.43 13.75 -3.10
C GLY A 135 19.26 13.52 -1.58
N ARG A 136 18.04 13.71 -1.05
CA ARG A 136 17.74 13.61 0.38
C ARG A 136 17.08 12.28 0.77
N GLY A 137 17.21 11.26 -0.06
CA GLY A 137 16.48 9.97 0.07
C GLY A 137 16.86 9.10 1.27
N GLY A 138 17.67 9.59 2.21
CA GLY A 138 18.13 8.84 3.39
C GLY A 138 19.23 7.82 3.09
N ASP A 139 19.65 7.11 4.10
CA ASP A 139 20.89 6.31 4.18
C ASP A 139 20.77 4.88 3.62
N GLY A 140 19.85 4.61 2.72
CA GLY A 140 19.71 3.27 2.12
C GLY A 140 20.68 3.09 0.95
N ASP A 141 21.53 2.07 1.00
CA ASP A 141 22.45 1.71 -0.09
C ASP A 141 21.75 1.05 -1.28
N MET A 142 20.54 0.57 -1.07
CA MET A 142 19.76 -0.14 -2.09
C MET A 142 18.92 0.81 -2.93
N PRO A 143 18.66 0.49 -4.21
CA PRO A 143 17.70 1.22 -5.03
C PRO A 143 16.34 1.31 -4.30
N TYR A 144 15.61 2.39 -4.52
CA TYR A 144 14.32 2.64 -3.84
C TYR A 144 13.23 1.64 -4.23
N VAL A 145 13.29 1.07 -5.42
CA VAL A 145 12.50 -0.11 -5.79
C VAL A 145 13.19 -1.31 -5.12
N GLY A 146 12.54 -1.96 -4.22
CA GLY A 146 13.21 -3.04 -3.51
C GLY A 146 12.35 -3.68 -2.44
N ILE A 147 11.27 -4.36 -2.86
CA ILE A 147 10.51 -5.29 -2.02
C ILE A 147 10.99 -6.74 -2.27
N THR A 148 12.06 -6.89 -3.03
CA THR A 148 12.64 -8.20 -3.37
C THR A 148 13.19 -8.92 -2.13
N LYS A 149 13.55 -10.20 -2.28
CA LYS A 149 14.20 -11.01 -1.23
C LYS A 149 15.48 -10.37 -0.67
N ALA A 150 16.12 -9.51 -1.45
CA ALA A 150 17.32 -8.78 -1.00
C ALA A 150 17.03 -7.73 0.08
N THR A 151 15.81 -7.25 0.19
CA THR A 151 15.45 -6.18 1.14
C THR A 151 14.32 -6.54 2.09
N CYS A 152 13.51 -7.55 1.72
CA CYS A 152 12.37 -8.00 2.50
C CYS A 152 12.38 -9.51 2.66
N HIS A 153 11.94 -9.97 3.81
CA HIS A 153 11.50 -11.34 4.00
C HIS A 153 10.05 -11.46 3.56
N ILE A 154 9.77 -12.39 2.64
CA ILE A 154 8.42 -12.77 2.24
C ILE A 154 8.10 -14.11 2.92
N SER A 155 7.04 -14.16 3.70
CA SER A 155 6.62 -15.37 4.40
C SER A 155 6.22 -16.47 3.42
N SER A 156 6.55 -17.72 3.71
CA SER A 156 6.08 -18.88 2.97
C SER A 156 4.55 -19.06 3.03
N GLU A 157 3.90 -18.42 4.00
CA GLU A 157 2.44 -18.42 4.14
C GLU A 157 1.70 -17.74 2.96
N VAL A 158 2.41 -17.02 2.08
CA VAL A 158 1.79 -16.44 0.86
C VAL A 158 1.50 -17.50 -0.19
N GLN A 159 2.17 -18.68 -0.12
CA GLN A 159 2.03 -19.72 -1.13
C GLN A 159 0.59 -20.21 -1.26
N GLY A 160 0.06 -20.21 -2.46
CA GLY A 160 -1.30 -20.64 -2.79
C GLY A 160 -2.41 -19.74 -2.27
N LYS A 161 -2.11 -18.55 -1.72
CA LYS A 161 -3.11 -17.60 -1.21
C LYS A 161 -3.58 -16.62 -2.28
N ASP A 162 -4.84 -16.25 -2.17
CA ASP A 162 -5.39 -15.08 -2.86
C ASP A 162 -5.09 -13.87 -1.97
N ILE A 163 -4.29 -12.92 -2.47
CA ILE A 163 -3.74 -11.80 -1.69
C ILE A 163 -4.44 -10.49 -2.03
N LEU A 164 -4.81 -9.73 -1.01
CA LEU A 164 -5.10 -8.30 -1.11
C LEU A 164 -3.90 -7.53 -0.57
N LEU A 165 -3.12 -6.93 -1.46
CA LEU A 165 -1.98 -6.11 -1.09
C LEU A 165 -2.43 -4.66 -0.91
N ILE A 166 -2.12 -4.07 0.24
CA ILE A 166 -2.52 -2.70 0.61
C ILE A 166 -1.31 -1.78 0.69
N ASP A 167 -1.41 -0.59 0.08
CA ASP A 167 -0.49 0.52 0.29
C ASP A 167 -1.24 1.83 0.64
N ASP A 168 -0.49 2.83 1.08
CA ASP A 168 -1.07 4.13 1.42
C ASP A 168 -1.36 4.98 0.16
N ILE A 169 -0.40 5.12 -0.77
CA ILE A 169 -0.55 5.94 -1.98
C ILE A 169 0.10 5.26 -3.19
N TYR A 170 -0.70 4.82 -4.14
CA TYR A 170 -0.19 4.38 -5.43
C TYR A 170 0.28 5.57 -6.28
N THR A 171 1.48 5.48 -6.82
CA THR A 171 2.02 6.48 -7.77
C THR A 171 2.59 5.78 -9.00
N LYS A 172 1.88 5.88 -10.12
CA LYS A 172 2.31 5.28 -11.40
C LYS A 172 3.74 5.69 -11.76
N GLY A 173 4.57 4.71 -12.11
CA GLY A 173 5.96 4.90 -12.52
C GLY A 173 6.96 5.03 -11.37
N VAL A 174 6.52 4.79 -10.12
CA VAL A 174 7.41 4.64 -8.97
C VAL A 174 7.87 3.19 -8.82
N ASN A 175 7.03 2.24 -9.24
CA ASN A 175 7.27 0.80 -9.37
C ASN A 175 7.51 0.05 -8.04
N ILE A 176 7.25 0.66 -6.88
CA ILE A 176 7.35 -0.03 -5.58
C ILE A 176 6.21 -1.03 -5.44
N ASP A 177 5.02 -0.63 -5.85
CA ASP A 177 3.82 -1.46 -5.78
C ASP A 177 3.94 -2.63 -6.75
N GLU A 178 4.42 -2.37 -7.96
CA GLU A 178 4.68 -3.37 -8.99
C GLU A 178 5.70 -4.42 -8.51
N ASP A 179 6.82 -3.98 -7.95
CA ASP A 179 7.85 -4.86 -7.40
C ASP A 179 7.32 -5.68 -6.20
N ALA A 180 6.50 -5.08 -5.35
CA ALA A 180 5.87 -5.77 -4.22
C ALA A 180 4.88 -6.86 -4.69
N ILE A 181 4.06 -6.55 -5.68
CA ILE A 181 3.12 -7.51 -6.29
C ILE A 181 3.89 -8.66 -6.91
N GLN A 182 4.92 -8.36 -7.72
CA GLN A 182 5.75 -9.39 -8.36
C GLN A 182 6.43 -10.29 -7.32
N SER A 183 6.93 -9.69 -6.24
CA SER A 183 7.57 -10.47 -5.17
C SER A 183 6.60 -11.47 -4.50
N LEU A 184 5.31 -11.14 -4.38
CA LEU A 184 4.30 -12.07 -3.89
C LEU A 184 4.03 -13.18 -4.91
N ILE A 185 3.93 -12.86 -6.19
CA ILE A 185 3.75 -13.83 -7.28
C ILE A 185 4.93 -14.81 -7.32
N ASP A 186 6.16 -14.31 -7.26
CA ASP A 186 7.39 -15.11 -7.28
C ASP A 186 7.51 -16.03 -6.05
N ASN A 187 6.87 -15.67 -4.94
CA ASN A 187 6.78 -16.50 -3.74
C ASN A 187 5.54 -17.41 -3.71
N GLY A 188 4.87 -17.56 -4.86
CA GLY A 188 3.81 -18.53 -5.06
C GLY A 188 2.42 -18.10 -4.62
N ALA A 189 2.15 -16.80 -4.49
CA ALA A 189 0.78 -16.33 -4.35
C ALA A 189 -0.07 -16.80 -5.53
N LYS A 190 -1.28 -17.30 -5.25
CA LYS A 190 -2.20 -17.79 -6.28
C LYS A 190 -2.76 -16.64 -7.11
N SER A 191 -3.10 -15.53 -6.48
CA SER A 191 -3.51 -14.29 -7.11
C SER A 191 -3.17 -13.09 -6.24
N VAL A 192 -3.04 -11.92 -6.85
CA VAL A 192 -2.86 -10.66 -6.13
C VAL A 192 -3.86 -9.63 -6.67
N ILE A 193 -4.56 -8.98 -5.76
CA ILE A 193 -5.37 -7.78 -5.99
C ILE A 193 -4.69 -6.65 -5.23
N PHE A 194 -4.64 -5.47 -5.81
CA PHE A 194 -4.04 -4.31 -5.16
C PHE A 194 -5.09 -3.31 -4.68
N TYR A 195 -4.86 -2.71 -3.51
CA TYR A 195 -5.65 -1.59 -3.02
C TYR A 195 -4.74 -0.51 -2.44
N ALA A 196 -4.94 0.74 -2.87
CA ALA A 196 -4.32 1.90 -2.25
C ALA A 196 -5.39 2.79 -1.59
N VAL A 197 -5.08 3.34 -0.41
CA VAL A 197 -5.97 4.33 0.20
C VAL A 197 -6.14 5.54 -0.71
N ALA A 198 -5.07 5.92 -1.41
CA ALA A 198 -5.13 6.98 -2.41
C ALA A 198 -4.27 6.67 -3.64
N LYS A 199 -4.61 7.28 -4.77
CA LYS A 199 -3.84 7.23 -6.02
C LYS A 199 -3.40 8.63 -6.41
N THR A 200 -2.13 8.82 -6.73
CA THR A 200 -1.61 10.14 -7.15
C THR A 200 -2.30 10.61 -8.42
N TYR A 201 -2.94 11.77 -8.31
CA TYR A 201 -3.56 12.48 -9.41
C TYR A 201 -2.57 13.50 -9.98
N LYS A 202 -2.18 13.35 -11.23
CA LYS A 202 -1.40 14.34 -11.97
C LYS A 202 -2.39 15.13 -12.80
N GLY A 203 -2.74 16.35 -12.37
CA GLY A 203 -3.76 17.21 -12.96
C GLY A 203 -3.83 17.15 -14.50
N GLY A 204 -4.93 16.64 -14.99
CA GLY A 204 -5.36 16.47 -16.36
C GLY A 204 -6.82 16.01 -16.30
N VAL A 205 -7.59 16.15 -17.38
CA VAL A 205 -8.98 15.71 -17.43
C VAL A 205 -9.13 14.35 -16.75
N LYS A 206 -10.10 14.20 -15.84
CA LYS A 206 -10.48 12.89 -15.29
C LYS A 206 -10.84 11.96 -16.47
N CYS A 207 -9.85 11.33 -17.06
CA CYS A 207 -10.08 10.14 -17.87
C CYS A 207 -10.53 9.07 -16.89
N ASN A 208 -11.76 8.65 -16.99
CA ASN A 208 -12.14 7.36 -16.46
C ASN A 208 -11.19 6.37 -17.11
N ASP A 209 -10.34 5.70 -16.32
CA ASP A 209 -9.38 4.68 -16.79
C ASP A 209 -10.12 3.41 -17.32
N LEU A 210 -11.34 3.59 -17.81
CA LEU A 210 -12.22 2.59 -18.41
C LEU A 210 -12.25 2.65 -19.94
N ASP A 211 -11.37 3.39 -20.60
CA ASP A 211 -11.17 3.26 -22.03
C ASP A 211 -10.46 1.92 -22.33
N LEU A 212 -11.23 0.82 -22.18
CA LEU A 212 -10.95 -0.46 -22.81
C LEU A 212 -11.26 -0.28 -24.29
N PRO A 213 -10.30 -0.43 -25.20
CA PRO A 213 -10.62 -0.59 -26.60
C PRO A 213 -11.39 -1.93 -26.75
N PHE A 214 -12.53 -1.86 -27.38
CA PHE A 214 -13.31 -3.02 -27.81
C PHE A 214 -12.50 -3.90 -28.77
#